data_9b02e9d418eee8577c175f128562fbf4
#
_entry.id   9b02e9d418eee8577c175f128562fbf4
#
_cell.length_a   1.000
_cell.length_b   1.000
_cell.length_c   1.000
_cell.angle_alpha   90.00
_cell.angle_beta   90.00
_cell.angle_gamma   90.00
#
_symmetry.space_group_name_H-M   'P 1'
#
loop_
_entity.id
_entity.type
_entity.pdbx_description
1 polymer ?
#
loop_
_entity_poly.entity_id
_entity_poly.type
_entity_poly.pdbx_seq_one_letter_code
_entity_poly.pdbx_strand_id
1 'polypeptide(L)'
;QADGSTAQMCGNGMRCFARFCFDKKIVNKRKFTVHTGAGKIVPEVLEDLRVKVNMGKPILEPEKIPFKGSKNLNYPLWDGVKKFTVNAVSMGNPHCVIFVKDDEDNHALAKKYGDAIEHDNLFPEKTNVEFVKVISREEIDVAVWERGCGITLACGTGACASVVAAILNGLCDNKVKVNLPGGSLTIEWAGNSQNTDFDVLMTGEAQYVYTGIIEI
;
A
#
# COMPACT_ATOMS: atom_id res chain seq x y z
N GLN A 1 -0.92 0.66 16.94
CA GLN A 1 -2.12 0.02 16.37
C GLN A 1 -3.26 0.10 17.38
N ALA A 2 -4.49 -0.20 16.98
CA ALA A 2 -5.66 -0.10 17.87
C ALA A 2 -5.58 -1.03 19.09
N ASP A 3 -4.84 -2.11 18.98
CA ASP A 3 -4.56 -3.08 20.06
C ASP A 3 -3.39 -2.71 20.98
N GLY A 4 -2.79 -1.51 20.78
CA GLY A 4 -1.61 -1.04 21.51
C GLY A 4 -0.28 -1.62 21.04
N SER A 5 -0.26 -2.49 20.02
CA SER A 5 0.98 -3.03 19.46
C SER A 5 1.75 -1.95 18.68
N THR A 6 3.07 -2.09 18.65
CA THR A 6 3.96 -1.15 17.94
C THR A 6 3.96 -1.46 16.44
N ALA A 7 3.57 -0.50 15.62
CA ALA A 7 3.77 -0.58 14.19
C ALA A 7 5.26 -0.43 13.84
N GLN A 8 5.80 -1.33 13.05
CA GLN A 8 7.20 -1.26 12.62
C GLN A 8 7.45 -0.05 11.71
N MET A 9 6.50 0.22 10.79
CA MET A 9 6.52 1.36 9.87
C MET A 9 5.08 1.69 9.45
N CYS A 10 4.77 2.98 9.32
CA CYS A 10 3.52 3.48 8.75
C CYS A 10 3.84 4.56 7.71
N GLY A 11 3.54 4.31 6.45
CA GLY A 11 3.84 5.24 5.35
C GLY A 11 3.16 6.61 5.52
N ASN A 12 1.91 6.63 5.97
CA ASN A 12 1.19 7.88 6.25
C ASN A 12 1.84 8.65 7.41
N GLY A 13 2.13 7.95 8.52
CA GLY A 13 2.80 8.53 9.67
C GLY A 13 4.20 9.06 9.34
N MET A 14 4.96 8.35 8.50
CA MET A 14 6.28 8.79 8.06
C MET A 14 6.22 10.10 7.26
N ARG A 15 5.23 10.26 6.38
CA ARG A 15 5.05 11.52 5.64
C ARG A 15 4.73 12.68 6.58
N CYS A 16 3.80 12.50 7.51
CA CYS A 16 3.44 13.51 8.51
C CYS A 16 4.63 13.87 9.40
N PHE A 17 5.37 12.88 9.89
CA PHE A 17 6.56 13.08 10.71
C PHE A 17 7.65 13.85 9.96
N ALA A 18 7.95 13.46 8.73
CA ALA A 18 8.98 14.11 7.92
C ALA A 18 8.63 15.58 7.64
N ARG A 19 7.37 15.84 7.27
CA ARG A 19 6.87 17.19 7.03
C ARG A 19 6.92 18.04 8.32
N PHE A 20 6.48 17.49 9.46
CA PHE A 20 6.54 18.14 10.76
C PHE A 20 7.98 18.52 11.13
N CYS A 21 8.93 17.59 11.05
CA CYS A 21 10.33 17.85 11.37
C CYS A 21 10.94 18.97 10.51
N PHE A 22 10.59 18.98 9.22
CA PHE A 22 11.06 20.00 8.28
C PHE A 22 10.46 21.38 8.60
N ASP A 23 9.14 21.47 8.73
CA ASP A 23 8.44 22.75 8.97
C ASP A 23 8.78 23.36 10.34
N LYS A 24 8.99 22.53 11.37
CA LYS A 24 9.41 22.97 12.70
C LYS A 24 10.94 23.18 12.82
N LYS A 25 11.68 23.07 11.72
CA LYS A 25 13.15 23.24 11.69
C LYS A 25 13.90 22.32 12.65
N ILE A 26 13.31 21.16 12.99
CA ILE A 26 13.99 20.10 13.76
C ILE A 26 15.13 19.53 12.90
N VAL A 27 14.90 19.48 11.58
CA VAL A 27 15.92 19.17 10.58
C VAL A 27 16.00 20.30 9.56
N ASN A 28 17.23 20.59 9.10
CA ASN A 28 17.48 21.66 8.12
C ASN A 28 17.66 21.14 6.67
N LYS A 29 17.46 19.85 6.47
CA LYS A 29 17.60 19.18 5.16
C LYS A 29 16.25 18.60 4.76
N ARG A 30 15.92 18.68 3.46
CA ARG A 30 14.71 18.06 2.90
C ARG A 30 14.74 16.53 2.94
N LYS A 31 15.93 15.94 2.87
CA LYS A 31 16.18 14.49 2.90
C LYS A 31 17.03 14.15 4.13
N PHE A 32 16.52 13.26 4.98
CA PHE A 32 17.16 12.88 6.24
C PHE A 32 16.80 11.46 6.65
N THR A 33 17.56 10.89 7.57
CA THR A 33 17.35 9.53 8.06
C THR A 33 16.47 9.53 9.31
N VAL A 34 15.48 8.65 9.31
CA VAL A 34 14.61 8.34 10.46
C VAL A 34 14.84 6.89 10.86
N HIS A 35 15.08 6.63 12.14
CA HIS A 35 15.18 5.28 12.69
C HIS A 35 13.79 4.81 13.13
N THR A 36 13.35 3.67 12.62
CA THR A 36 12.04 3.07 12.90
C THR A 36 12.21 1.61 13.33
N GLY A 37 11.12 0.97 13.76
CA GLY A 37 11.11 -0.47 14.03
C GLY A 37 11.40 -1.33 12.79
N ALA A 38 11.15 -0.81 11.58
CA ALA A 38 11.50 -1.45 10.31
C ALA A 38 12.94 -1.11 9.82
N GLY A 39 13.72 -0.40 10.65
CA GLY A 39 15.07 0.03 10.30
C GLY A 39 15.15 1.50 9.88
N LYS A 40 16.15 1.82 9.06
CA LYS A 40 16.40 3.18 8.59
C LYS A 40 15.52 3.50 7.40
N ILE A 41 14.70 4.54 7.52
CA ILE A 41 13.87 5.10 6.45
C ILE A 41 14.42 6.49 6.09
N VAL A 42 14.42 6.83 4.82
CA VAL A 42 14.93 8.10 4.32
C VAL A 42 13.83 8.85 3.57
N PRO A 43 12.96 9.57 4.28
CA PRO A 43 11.96 10.43 3.65
C PRO A 43 12.63 11.66 3.01
N GLU A 44 11.95 12.20 1.99
CA GLU A 44 12.37 13.41 1.29
C GLU A 44 11.17 14.36 1.15
N VAL A 45 11.26 15.55 1.72
CA VAL A 45 10.29 16.63 1.53
C VAL A 45 10.59 17.33 0.20
N LEU A 46 9.70 17.18 -0.77
CA LEU A 46 9.85 17.75 -2.10
C LEU A 46 9.64 19.27 -2.11
N GLU A 47 9.91 19.92 -3.24
CA GLU A 47 9.73 21.37 -3.41
C GLU A 47 8.28 21.81 -3.22
N ASP A 48 7.34 21.02 -3.70
CA ASP A 48 5.88 21.21 -3.55
C ASP A 48 5.34 20.75 -2.18
N LEU A 49 6.25 20.44 -1.24
CA LEU A 49 5.95 20.02 0.11
C LEU A 49 5.30 18.64 0.25
N ARG A 50 5.10 17.91 -0.83
CA ARG A 50 4.79 16.47 -0.73
C ARG A 50 5.99 15.72 -0.16
N VAL A 51 5.75 14.54 0.36
CA VAL A 51 6.82 13.72 0.95
C VAL A 51 6.95 12.42 0.17
N LYS A 52 8.17 12.17 -0.33
CA LYS A 52 8.57 10.92 -0.95
C LYS A 52 9.20 10.01 0.11
N VAL A 53 8.75 8.76 0.16
CA VAL A 53 9.24 7.72 1.07
C VAL A 53 9.66 6.50 0.26
N ASN A 54 10.85 5.98 0.52
CA ASN A 54 11.27 4.68 0.03
C ASN A 54 10.60 3.60 0.90
N MET A 55 9.78 2.76 0.26
CA MET A 55 8.98 1.71 0.90
C MET A 55 9.68 0.34 0.89
N GLY A 56 10.91 0.28 0.34
CA GLY A 56 11.66 -0.96 0.16
C GLY A 56 11.24 -1.75 -1.06
N LYS A 57 11.81 -2.94 -1.19
CA LYS A 57 11.55 -3.85 -2.32
C LYS A 57 10.30 -4.68 -2.06
N PRO A 58 9.48 -4.93 -3.10
CA PRO A 58 8.37 -5.87 -2.97
C PRO A 58 8.89 -7.29 -2.82
N ILE A 59 8.25 -8.08 -2.01
CA ILE A 59 8.49 -9.52 -1.88
C ILE A 59 7.43 -10.25 -2.72
N LEU A 60 7.86 -11.10 -3.62
CA LEU A 60 7.03 -11.74 -4.62
C LEU A 60 7.04 -13.27 -4.53
N GLU A 61 7.95 -13.84 -3.75
CA GLU A 61 8.01 -15.29 -3.52
C GLU A 61 6.90 -15.71 -2.55
N PRO A 62 6.00 -16.65 -2.95
CA PRO A 62 4.84 -17.05 -2.15
C PRO A 62 5.17 -17.40 -0.70
N GLU A 63 6.25 -18.13 -0.47
CA GLU A 63 6.66 -18.60 0.85
C GLU A 63 7.05 -17.44 1.77
N LYS A 64 7.54 -16.33 1.21
CA LYS A 64 7.92 -15.13 1.96
C LYS A 64 6.77 -14.14 2.14
N ILE A 65 5.64 -14.34 1.40
CA ILE A 65 4.42 -13.52 1.51
C ILE A 65 3.46 -14.09 2.56
N PRO A 66 3.71 -15.17 3.25
CA PRO A 66 2.85 -16.22 3.80
C PRO A 66 1.59 -16.51 2.94
N PHE A 67 1.83 -16.94 1.69
CA PHE A 67 0.79 -17.28 0.73
C PHE A 67 0.92 -18.75 0.27
N LYS A 68 -0.13 -19.57 0.42
CA LYS A 68 -0.11 -21.00 0.09
C LYS A 68 -0.34 -21.31 -1.39
N GLY A 69 -0.49 -20.30 -2.23
CA GLY A 69 -0.58 -20.51 -3.68
C GLY A 69 0.76 -20.93 -4.29
N SER A 70 0.72 -21.72 -5.37
CA SER A 70 1.92 -22.16 -6.08
C SER A 70 2.60 -21.06 -6.90
N LYS A 71 1.96 -19.92 -7.08
CA LYS A 71 2.48 -18.70 -7.72
C LYS A 71 1.77 -17.49 -7.14
N ASN A 72 2.46 -16.36 -7.10
CA ASN A 72 1.94 -15.14 -6.50
C ASN A 72 1.00 -14.34 -7.43
N LEU A 73 1.10 -14.49 -8.75
CA LEU A 73 0.29 -13.73 -9.72
C LEU A 73 -0.79 -14.59 -10.35
N ASN A 74 -1.95 -13.98 -10.57
CA ASN A 74 -3.09 -14.59 -11.28
C ASN A 74 -3.48 -15.96 -10.70
N TYR A 75 -3.52 -16.06 -9.38
CA TYR A 75 -3.92 -17.29 -8.70
C TYR A 75 -5.44 -17.31 -8.50
N PRO A 76 -6.12 -18.44 -8.77
CA PRO A 76 -7.57 -18.54 -8.56
C PRO A 76 -7.88 -18.67 -7.06
N LEU A 77 -8.85 -17.89 -6.58
CA LEU A 77 -9.43 -17.98 -5.24
C LEU A 77 -10.95 -18.15 -5.37
N TRP A 78 -11.52 -19.04 -4.57
CA TRP A 78 -12.96 -19.24 -4.48
C TRP A 78 -13.41 -19.02 -3.04
N ASP A 79 -14.22 -17.99 -2.79
CA ASP A 79 -14.71 -17.64 -1.46
C ASP A 79 -16.01 -18.39 -1.03
N GLY A 80 -16.43 -19.36 -1.83
CA GLY A 80 -17.70 -20.08 -1.65
C GLY A 80 -18.87 -19.51 -2.48
N VAL A 81 -18.73 -18.28 -3.00
CA VAL A 81 -19.78 -17.57 -3.76
C VAL A 81 -19.25 -17.08 -5.11
N LYS A 82 -18.05 -16.48 -5.15
CA LYS A 82 -17.49 -15.86 -6.34
C LYS A 82 -16.05 -16.34 -6.57
N LYS A 83 -15.66 -16.47 -7.84
CA LYS A 83 -14.26 -16.69 -8.23
C LYS A 83 -13.55 -15.36 -8.38
N PHE A 84 -12.37 -15.27 -7.78
CA PHE A 84 -11.46 -14.15 -7.92
C PHE A 84 -10.14 -14.61 -8.56
N THR A 85 -9.47 -13.68 -9.20
CA THR A 85 -8.07 -13.83 -9.62
C THR A 85 -7.25 -12.91 -8.72
N VAL A 86 -6.41 -13.51 -7.88
CA VAL A 86 -5.66 -12.78 -6.85
C VAL A 86 -4.18 -12.68 -7.21
N ASN A 87 -3.56 -11.60 -6.76
CA ASN A 87 -2.14 -11.37 -6.88
C ASN A 87 -1.59 -11.09 -5.48
N ALA A 88 -0.70 -11.95 -4.99
CA ALA A 88 -0.10 -11.81 -3.67
C ALA A 88 1.22 -11.03 -3.77
N VAL A 89 1.34 -9.95 -2.99
CA VAL A 89 2.54 -9.10 -2.89
C VAL A 89 2.76 -8.77 -1.41
N SER A 90 4.01 -8.77 -0.95
CA SER A 90 4.33 -8.23 0.37
C SER A 90 5.15 -6.95 0.26
N MET A 91 4.76 -5.94 1.02
CA MET A 91 5.50 -4.70 1.27
C MET A 91 5.99 -4.63 2.72
N GLY A 92 6.39 -5.80 3.28
CA GLY A 92 6.65 -6.00 4.70
C GLY A 92 5.43 -6.53 5.46
N ASN A 93 4.27 -6.51 4.84
CA ASN A 93 3.01 -7.12 5.26
C ASN A 93 2.30 -7.68 4.02
N PRO A 94 1.50 -8.76 4.15
CA PRO A 94 0.86 -9.41 3.00
C PRO A 94 -0.30 -8.59 2.43
N HIS A 95 -0.40 -8.58 1.09
CA HIS A 95 -1.45 -7.95 0.32
C HIS A 95 -2.01 -8.90 -0.72
N CYS A 96 -3.33 -8.96 -0.83
CA CYS A 96 -4.10 -9.69 -1.84
C CYS A 96 -4.73 -8.67 -2.78
N VAL A 97 -4.15 -8.51 -3.97
CA VAL A 97 -4.59 -7.54 -4.98
C VAL A 97 -5.50 -8.22 -6.00
N ILE A 98 -6.68 -7.65 -6.21
CA ILE A 98 -7.73 -8.14 -7.10
C ILE A 98 -8.09 -7.02 -8.08
N PHE A 99 -7.84 -7.24 -9.37
CA PHE A 99 -8.29 -6.31 -10.41
C PHE A 99 -9.76 -6.57 -10.72
N VAL A 100 -10.56 -5.50 -10.64
CA VAL A 100 -12.00 -5.54 -10.92
C VAL A 100 -12.29 -5.13 -12.36
N LYS A 101 -13.45 -5.53 -12.86
CA LYS A 101 -13.92 -5.11 -14.19
C LYS A 101 -14.45 -3.68 -14.17
N ASP A 102 -14.55 -3.07 -15.34
CA ASP A 102 -14.97 -1.66 -15.48
C ASP A 102 -16.40 -1.39 -14.97
N ASP A 103 -17.29 -2.38 -15.05
CA ASP A 103 -18.66 -2.33 -14.60
C ASP A 103 -18.85 -2.70 -13.12
N GLU A 104 -17.80 -3.11 -12.42
CA GLU A 104 -17.83 -3.48 -11.00
C GLU A 104 -17.44 -2.27 -10.12
N ASP A 105 -18.10 -2.18 -8.96
CA ASP A 105 -17.77 -1.22 -7.91
C ASP A 105 -16.77 -1.87 -6.92
N ASN A 106 -15.52 -1.42 -6.97
CA ASN A 106 -14.44 -1.94 -6.14
C ASN A 106 -14.69 -1.70 -4.63
N HIS A 107 -15.31 -0.58 -4.26
CA HIS A 107 -15.64 -0.28 -2.85
C HIS A 107 -16.73 -1.20 -2.32
N ALA A 108 -17.77 -1.46 -3.12
CA ALA A 108 -18.82 -2.41 -2.77
C ALA A 108 -18.25 -3.85 -2.65
N LEU A 109 -17.32 -4.22 -3.54
CA LEU A 109 -16.64 -5.53 -3.49
C LEU A 109 -15.75 -5.65 -2.25
N ALA A 110 -14.97 -4.63 -1.90
CA ALA A 110 -14.14 -4.63 -0.70
C ALA A 110 -14.99 -4.80 0.57
N LYS A 111 -16.10 -4.09 0.67
CA LYS A 111 -17.03 -4.20 1.81
C LYS A 111 -17.67 -5.59 1.88
N LYS A 112 -17.98 -6.21 0.74
CA LYS A 112 -18.71 -7.49 0.67
C LYS A 112 -17.80 -8.71 0.89
N TYR A 113 -16.58 -8.68 0.35
CA TYR A 113 -15.72 -9.86 0.28
C TYR A 113 -14.40 -9.72 1.05
N GLY A 114 -14.04 -8.53 1.53
CA GLY A 114 -12.77 -8.27 2.18
C GLY A 114 -12.51 -9.15 3.38
N ASP A 115 -13.49 -9.29 4.28
CA ASP A 115 -13.38 -10.12 5.48
C ASP A 115 -13.15 -11.60 5.13
N ALA A 116 -13.93 -12.16 4.22
CA ALA A 116 -13.81 -13.56 3.82
C ALA A 116 -12.44 -13.86 3.20
N ILE A 117 -11.91 -12.93 2.38
CA ILE A 117 -10.60 -13.10 1.74
C ILE A 117 -9.46 -12.87 2.74
N GLU A 118 -9.59 -11.90 3.66
CA GLU A 118 -8.61 -11.71 4.75
C GLU A 118 -8.35 -13.01 5.50
N HIS A 119 -9.42 -13.79 5.76
CA HIS A 119 -9.40 -15.01 6.56
C HIS A 119 -9.28 -16.29 5.72
N ASP A 120 -9.09 -16.19 4.40
CA ASP A 120 -8.96 -17.36 3.54
C ASP A 120 -7.71 -18.19 3.90
N ASN A 121 -7.84 -19.51 3.80
CA ASN A 121 -6.77 -20.47 4.10
C ASN A 121 -5.51 -20.29 3.22
N LEU A 122 -5.61 -19.59 2.08
CA LEU A 122 -4.46 -19.22 1.25
C LEU A 122 -3.53 -18.25 1.97
N PHE A 123 -4.03 -17.46 2.93
CA PHE A 123 -3.28 -16.48 3.70
C PHE A 123 -3.24 -16.86 5.20
N PRO A 124 -2.35 -17.77 5.63
CA PRO A 124 -2.33 -18.31 7.00
C PRO A 124 -2.07 -17.25 8.08
N GLU A 125 -1.46 -16.12 7.73
CA GLU A 125 -1.23 -14.98 8.62
C GLU A 125 -2.21 -13.83 8.34
N LYS A 126 -3.34 -14.12 7.64
CA LYS A 126 -4.26 -13.14 7.12
C LYS A 126 -3.60 -12.18 6.12
N THR A 127 -4.37 -11.32 5.48
CA THR A 127 -3.88 -10.39 4.45
C THR A 127 -4.68 -9.11 4.43
N ASN A 128 -4.08 -8.02 3.96
CA ASN A 128 -4.83 -6.88 3.45
C ASN A 128 -5.41 -7.25 2.07
N VAL A 129 -6.57 -6.74 1.73
CA VAL A 129 -7.26 -7.05 0.47
C VAL A 129 -7.53 -5.76 -0.29
N GLU A 130 -6.97 -5.64 -1.48
CA GLU A 130 -7.12 -4.49 -2.36
C GLU A 130 -7.97 -4.84 -3.57
N PHE A 131 -9.10 -4.16 -3.75
CA PHE A 131 -9.90 -4.22 -4.97
C PHE A 131 -9.54 -3.02 -5.84
N VAL A 132 -8.93 -3.29 -6.99
CA VAL A 132 -8.26 -2.29 -7.84
C VAL A 132 -9.00 -2.14 -9.16
N LYS A 133 -9.47 -0.91 -9.44
CA LYS A 133 -9.98 -0.51 -10.75
C LYS A 133 -8.89 0.23 -11.51
N VAL A 134 -8.53 -0.28 -12.68
CA VAL A 134 -7.55 0.37 -13.56
C VAL A 134 -8.28 1.42 -14.39
N ILE A 135 -7.93 2.70 -14.18
CA ILE A 135 -8.53 3.83 -14.91
C ILE A 135 -7.74 4.07 -16.20
N SER A 136 -6.40 4.03 -16.11
CA SER A 136 -5.48 4.16 -17.22
C SER A 136 -4.15 3.49 -16.89
N ARG A 137 -3.19 3.53 -17.80
CA ARG A 137 -1.83 3.04 -17.50
C ARG A 137 -1.12 3.84 -16.41
N GLU A 138 -1.56 5.05 -16.13
CA GLU A 138 -0.96 5.96 -15.16
C GLU A 138 -1.87 6.23 -13.94
N GLU A 139 -3.05 5.61 -13.87
CA GLU A 139 -4.01 5.88 -12.80
C GLU A 139 -4.85 4.64 -12.44
N ILE A 140 -4.95 4.36 -11.13
CA ILE A 140 -5.80 3.31 -10.57
C ILE A 140 -6.62 3.87 -9.40
N ASP A 141 -7.78 3.25 -9.14
CA ASP A 141 -8.61 3.48 -7.97
C ASP A 141 -8.60 2.24 -7.07
N VAL A 142 -8.37 2.40 -5.78
CA VAL A 142 -8.14 1.30 -4.84
C VAL A 142 -9.08 1.40 -3.64
N ALA A 143 -9.86 0.35 -3.44
CA ALA A 143 -10.62 0.12 -2.21
C ALA A 143 -9.91 -0.94 -1.37
N VAL A 144 -9.69 -0.64 -0.09
CA VAL A 144 -8.89 -1.48 0.81
C VAL A 144 -9.73 -2.01 1.97
N TRP A 145 -9.58 -3.29 2.23
CA TRP A 145 -9.91 -3.94 3.49
C TRP A 145 -8.59 -4.27 4.21
N GLU A 146 -8.26 -3.52 5.26
CA GLU A 146 -7.01 -3.74 5.99
C GLU A 146 -7.13 -4.86 7.01
N ARG A 147 -6.11 -5.69 7.08
CA ARG A 147 -5.97 -6.83 8.00
C ARG A 147 -6.21 -6.41 9.45
N GLY A 148 -7.25 -6.96 10.07
CA GLY A 148 -7.64 -6.68 11.44
C GLY A 148 -8.32 -5.32 11.69
N CYS A 149 -8.55 -4.52 10.62
CA CYS A 149 -9.16 -3.18 10.74
C CYS A 149 -10.41 -3.03 9.88
N GLY A 150 -10.59 -3.84 8.84
CA GLY A 150 -11.70 -3.70 7.90
C GLY A 150 -11.48 -2.58 6.88
N ILE A 151 -12.57 -1.96 6.41
CA ILE A 151 -12.52 -0.85 5.46
C ILE A 151 -11.81 0.36 6.08
N THR A 152 -10.79 0.86 5.39
CA THR A 152 -10.06 2.07 5.78
C THR A 152 -10.03 3.10 4.64
N LEU A 153 -9.66 4.33 4.97
CA LEU A 153 -9.60 5.41 4.00
C LEU A 153 -8.33 5.39 3.15
N ALA A 154 -7.23 4.80 3.64
CA ALA A 154 -5.97 4.74 2.91
C ALA A 154 -4.99 3.74 3.55
N CYS A 155 -4.42 2.88 2.72
CA CYS A 155 -3.32 1.98 3.04
C CYS A 155 -2.12 2.26 2.13
N GLY A 156 -1.03 2.78 2.68
CA GLY A 156 0.16 3.13 1.89
C GLY A 156 0.85 1.90 1.29
N THR A 157 0.99 0.82 2.06
CA THR A 157 1.57 -0.45 1.57
C THR A 157 0.64 -1.14 0.57
N GLY A 158 -0.69 -1.05 0.77
CA GLY A 158 -1.69 -1.54 -0.17
C GLY A 158 -1.64 -0.82 -1.52
N ALA A 159 -1.47 0.51 -1.52
CA ALA A 159 -1.24 1.28 -2.74
C ALA A 159 0.02 0.82 -3.48
N CYS A 160 1.13 0.60 -2.74
CA CYS A 160 2.37 0.09 -3.32
C CYS A 160 2.19 -1.32 -3.92
N ALA A 161 1.59 -2.24 -3.18
CA ALA A 161 1.33 -3.61 -3.63
C ALA A 161 0.42 -3.64 -4.87
N SER A 162 -0.61 -2.78 -4.90
CA SER A 162 -1.53 -2.64 -6.04
C SER A 162 -0.81 -2.22 -7.31
N VAL A 163 0.09 -1.23 -7.24
CA VAL A 163 0.87 -0.77 -8.40
C VAL A 163 1.88 -1.83 -8.84
N VAL A 164 2.59 -2.46 -7.90
CA VAL A 164 3.52 -3.57 -8.24
C VAL A 164 2.77 -4.68 -8.98
N ALA A 165 1.62 -5.13 -8.46
CA ALA A 165 0.80 -6.14 -9.12
C ALA A 165 0.30 -5.68 -10.50
N ALA A 166 -0.10 -4.41 -10.65
CA ALA A 166 -0.55 -3.86 -11.93
C ALA A 166 0.57 -3.84 -12.98
N ILE A 167 1.78 -3.42 -12.61
CA ILE A 167 2.95 -3.41 -13.48
C ILE A 167 3.32 -4.84 -13.92
N LEU A 168 3.34 -5.78 -12.97
CA LEU A 168 3.65 -7.19 -13.26
C LEU A 168 2.64 -7.85 -14.18
N ASN A 169 1.39 -7.38 -14.17
CA ASN A 169 0.33 -7.83 -15.08
C ASN A 169 0.28 -7.02 -16.39
N GLY A 170 1.18 -6.05 -16.61
CA GLY A 170 1.23 -5.23 -17.83
C GLY A 170 0.09 -4.22 -17.94
N LEU A 171 -0.63 -3.95 -16.84
CA LEU A 171 -1.79 -3.06 -16.78
C LEU A 171 -1.42 -1.58 -16.63
N CYS A 172 -0.30 -1.31 -15.98
CA CYS A 172 0.17 0.06 -15.69
C CYS A 172 1.62 0.28 -16.09
N ASP A 173 1.99 1.55 -16.17
CA ASP A 173 3.35 2.03 -16.34
C ASP A 173 4.08 2.13 -14.98
N ASN A 174 5.38 2.46 -15.00
CA ASN A 174 6.22 2.46 -13.80
C ASN A 174 5.95 3.60 -12.81
N LYS A 175 5.06 4.54 -13.15
CA LYS A 175 4.64 5.64 -12.29
C LYS A 175 3.13 5.81 -12.38
N VAL A 176 2.46 5.60 -11.25
CA VAL A 176 1.01 5.50 -11.19
C VAL A 176 0.45 6.38 -10.08
N LYS A 177 -0.58 7.15 -10.41
CA LYS A 177 -1.44 7.81 -9.44
C LYS A 177 -2.44 6.80 -8.88
N VAL A 178 -2.46 6.65 -7.57
CA VAL A 178 -3.37 5.78 -6.85
C VAL A 178 -4.41 6.63 -6.13
N ASN A 179 -5.66 6.51 -6.50
CA ASN A 179 -6.77 7.14 -5.80
C ASN A 179 -7.25 6.22 -4.67
N LEU A 180 -7.43 6.79 -3.49
CA LEU A 180 -7.94 6.16 -2.28
C LEU A 180 -8.99 7.09 -1.67
N PRO A 181 -9.96 6.61 -0.89
CA PRO A 181 -10.96 7.48 -0.24
C PRO A 181 -10.34 8.62 0.59
N GLY A 182 -9.18 8.41 1.19
CA GLY A 182 -8.47 9.39 2.01
C GLY A 182 -7.55 10.34 1.24
N GLY A 183 -7.47 10.23 -0.09
CA GLY A 183 -6.61 11.07 -0.94
C GLY A 183 -5.76 10.27 -1.92
N SER A 184 -4.98 10.95 -2.75
CA SER A 184 -4.19 10.30 -3.79
C SER A 184 -2.72 10.16 -3.39
N LEU A 185 -2.09 9.08 -3.86
CA LEU A 185 -0.66 8.82 -3.77
C LEU A 185 -0.08 8.69 -5.17
N THR A 186 1.19 9.00 -5.33
CA THR A 186 1.96 8.62 -6.53
C THR A 186 2.92 7.50 -6.14
N ILE A 187 2.82 6.37 -6.81
CA ILE A 187 3.70 5.22 -6.60
C ILE A 187 4.57 5.05 -7.83
N GLU A 188 5.88 4.90 -7.60
CA GLU A 188 6.88 4.69 -8.64
C GLU A 188 7.63 3.38 -8.35
N TRP A 189 7.71 2.49 -9.35
CA TRP A 189 8.49 1.27 -9.26
C TRP A 189 9.13 0.94 -10.62
N ALA A 190 10.48 0.90 -10.65
CA ALA A 190 11.25 0.65 -11.87
C ALA A 190 11.31 -0.85 -12.25
N GLY A 191 10.78 -1.74 -11.41
CA GLY A 191 10.75 -3.18 -11.64
C GLY A 191 9.78 -3.59 -12.74
N ASN A 192 9.95 -4.81 -13.20
CA ASN A 192 9.09 -5.48 -14.17
C ASN A 192 9.18 -7.01 -13.97
N SER A 193 8.52 -7.80 -14.83
CA SER A 193 8.51 -9.27 -14.74
C SER A 193 9.89 -9.94 -14.92
N GLN A 194 10.87 -9.23 -15.47
CA GLN A 194 12.24 -9.76 -15.69
C GLN A 194 13.22 -9.33 -14.59
N ASN A 195 13.01 -8.15 -14.00
CA ASN A 195 13.85 -7.64 -12.91
C ASN A 195 12.98 -6.93 -11.86
N THR A 196 12.88 -7.53 -10.70
CA THR A 196 12.07 -7.03 -9.58
C THR A 196 12.92 -6.36 -8.49
N ASP A 197 14.23 -6.25 -8.68
CA ASP A 197 15.20 -5.78 -7.67
C ASP A 197 15.27 -4.26 -7.57
N PHE A 198 14.10 -3.60 -7.45
CA PHE A 198 13.97 -2.15 -7.29
C PHE A 198 13.08 -1.80 -6.11
N ASP A 199 13.42 -0.72 -5.44
CA ASP A 199 12.59 -0.16 -4.37
C ASP A 199 11.32 0.50 -4.93
N VAL A 200 10.24 0.39 -4.18
CA VAL A 200 8.99 1.13 -4.43
C VAL A 200 9.07 2.48 -3.76
N LEU A 201 8.80 3.54 -4.49
CA LEU A 201 8.77 4.91 -3.99
C LEU A 201 7.33 5.39 -3.88
N MET A 202 6.94 5.88 -2.72
CA MET A 202 5.62 6.43 -2.45
C MET A 202 5.71 7.92 -2.21
N THR A 203 4.98 8.73 -2.97
CA THR A 203 4.87 10.18 -2.78
C THR A 203 3.43 10.56 -2.47
N GLY A 204 3.23 11.37 -1.44
CA GLY A 204 1.90 11.87 -1.07
C GLY A 204 1.97 13.13 -0.24
N GLU A 205 0.81 13.73 -0.03
CA GLU A 205 0.67 14.93 0.79
C GLU A 205 0.82 14.62 2.29
N ALA A 206 1.17 15.67 3.04
CA ALA A 206 1.12 15.73 4.48
C ALA A 206 0.70 17.15 4.86
N GLN A 207 -0.55 17.31 5.29
CA GLN A 207 -1.14 18.62 5.56
C GLN A 207 -1.46 18.79 7.04
N TYR A 208 -1.30 20.02 7.55
CA TYR A 208 -1.81 20.40 8.85
C TYR A 208 -3.31 20.60 8.76
N VAL A 209 -4.06 19.95 9.64
CA VAL A 209 -5.51 20.09 9.70
C VAL A 209 -5.90 21.17 10.72
N TYR A 210 -5.25 21.16 11.90
CA TYR A 210 -5.41 22.17 12.94
C TYR A 210 -4.21 22.18 13.88
N THR A 211 -4.14 23.19 14.73
CA THR A 211 -3.23 23.27 15.88
C THR A 211 -4.04 23.45 17.15
N GLY A 212 -3.57 22.89 18.27
CA GLY A 212 -4.24 22.97 19.55
C GLY A 212 -3.26 22.84 20.72
N ILE A 213 -3.76 23.06 21.92
CA ILE A 213 -3.06 22.86 23.18
C ILE A 213 -3.78 21.75 23.93
N ILE A 214 -3.04 20.81 24.49
CA ILE A 214 -3.54 19.76 25.37
C ILE A 214 -2.86 19.87 26.72
N GLU A 215 -3.63 19.83 27.80
CA GLU A 215 -3.09 19.68 29.14
C GLU A 215 -2.93 18.17 29.43
N ILE A 216 -1.77 17.77 29.94
CA ILE A 216 -1.40 16.39 30.23
C ILE A 216 -1.33 16.19 31.73
#